data_442115b8532dfc11fb714480115f855d
#
_entry.id   442115b8532dfc11fb714480115f855d
#
_cell.length_a   1.000
_cell.length_b   1.000
_cell.length_c   1.000
_cell.angle_alpha   90.00
_cell.angle_beta   90.00
_cell.angle_gamma   90.00
#
_symmetry.space_group_name_H-M   'P 1'
#
loop_
_entity.id
_entity.type
_entity.pdbx_description
1 polymer ?
#
loop_
_entity_poly.entity_id
_entity_poly.type
_entity_poly.pdbx_seq_one_letter_code
_entity_poly.pdbx_strand_id
1 'polypeptide(L)'
;EQLNGDELTEFLNTYLTEMSGIAVRFGGTIDKIMGDSIMVFFGDPVSRGVQNDAISCVSMAIAMRKAMKKLQQRWQSAGIKEIPSLRMGINTGLCKVGNFGTEHHLNYTLLGRSVNLASRLESAACDEEILISLSTYELVKHSIDCTNRGEIAVKGFSKPVIAYSVIDMIKQEN
;
A
#
# COMPACT_ATOMS: atom_id res chain seq x y z
N GLU A 1 -10.53 -11.91 17.29
CA GLU A 1 -10.95 -13.12 18.06
C GLU A 1 -12.39 -13.05 18.62
N GLN A 2 -13.15 -11.97 18.36
CA GLN A 2 -14.53 -11.81 18.85
C GLN A 2 -15.61 -11.90 17.74
N LEU A 3 -15.23 -11.94 16.46
CA LEU A 3 -16.17 -12.18 15.37
C LEU A 3 -16.35 -13.68 15.18
N ASN A 4 -17.59 -14.11 14.90
CA ASN A 4 -17.80 -15.48 14.44
C ASN A 4 -17.24 -15.67 13.01
N GLY A 5 -17.11 -16.91 12.53
CA GLY A 5 -16.47 -17.20 11.25
C GLY A 5 -17.14 -16.53 10.06
N ASP A 6 -18.47 -16.37 10.08
CA ASP A 6 -19.25 -15.77 9.02
C ASP A 6 -19.07 -14.23 9.02
N GLU A 7 -19.12 -13.61 10.18
CA GLU A 7 -18.87 -12.17 10.35
C GLU A 7 -17.46 -11.78 9.94
N LEU A 8 -16.45 -12.58 10.29
CA LEU A 8 -15.06 -12.37 9.88
C LEU A 8 -14.92 -12.47 8.36
N THR A 9 -15.60 -13.42 7.75
CA THR A 9 -15.57 -13.63 6.30
C THR A 9 -16.21 -12.45 5.57
N GLU A 10 -17.38 -11.99 6.01
CA GLU A 10 -18.05 -10.81 5.44
C GLU A 10 -17.22 -9.54 5.59
N PHE A 11 -16.64 -9.35 6.77
CA PHE A 11 -15.74 -8.24 7.07
C PHE A 11 -14.54 -8.21 6.13
N LEU A 12 -13.81 -9.34 6.01
CA LEU A 12 -12.63 -9.43 5.15
C LEU A 12 -12.98 -9.25 3.67
N ASN A 13 -14.06 -9.86 3.20
CA ASN A 13 -14.52 -9.71 1.82
C ASN A 13 -14.92 -8.27 1.50
N THR A 14 -15.58 -7.56 2.41
CA THR A 14 -15.94 -6.15 2.24
C THR A 14 -14.68 -5.29 2.12
N TYR A 15 -13.70 -5.48 3.01
CA TYR A 15 -12.42 -4.80 2.99
C TYR A 15 -11.65 -5.07 1.68
N LEU A 16 -11.45 -6.34 1.34
CA LEU A 16 -10.69 -6.73 0.15
C LEU A 16 -11.35 -6.22 -1.14
N THR A 17 -12.67 -6.26 -1.22
CA THR A 17 -13.42 -5.76 -2.38
C THR A 17 -13.23 -4.26 -2.56
N GLU A 18 -13.38 -3.48 -1.47
CA GLU A 18 -13.22 -2.03 -1.52
C GLU A 18 -11.78 -1.64 -1.88
N MET A 19 -10.77 -2.22 -1.22
CA MET A 19 -9.36 -1.91 -1.46
C MET A 19 -8.90 -2.34 -2.86
N SER A 20 -9.28 -3.53 -3.31
CA SER A 20 -8.99 -4.00 -4.67
C SER A 20 -9.64 -3.11 -5.74
N GLY A 21 -10.89 -2.70 -5.52
CA GLY A 21 -11.58 -1.77 -6.41
C GLY A 21 -10.86 -0.41 -6.50
N ILE A 22 -10.33 0.11 -5.39
CA ILE A 22 -9.51 1.33 -5.39
C ILE A 22 -8.23 1.10 -6.19
N ALA A 23 -7.50 0.01 -5.95
CA ALA A 23 -6.26 -0.31 -6.66
C ALA A 23 -6.46 -0.28 -8.18
N VAL A 24 -7.48 -0.97 -8.67
CA VAL A 24 -7.80 -1.03 -10.11
C VAL A 24 -8.17 0.35 -10.67
N ARG A 25 -8.98 1.15 -9.96
CA ARG A 25 -9.35 2.51 -10.40
C ARG A 25 -8.16 3.44 -10.59
N PHE A 26 -7.12 3.28 -9.79
CA PHE A 26 -5.89 4.08 -9.91
C PHE A 26 -4.88 3.49 -10.92
N GLY A 27 -5.18 2.35 -11.53
CA GLY A 27 -4.31 1.69 -12.51
C GLY A 27 -3.24 0.81 -11.87
N GLY A 28 -3.44 0.40 -10.61
CA GLY A 28 -2.58 -0.57 -9.93
C GLY A 28 -2.86 -1.99 -10.39
N THR A 29 -1.81 -2.78 -10.49
CA THR A 29 -1.88 -4.23 -10.72
C THR A 29 -1.82 -4.95 -9.37
N ILE A 30 -2.83 -5.74 -9.05
CA ILE A 30 -2.84 -6.55 -7.83
C ILE A 30 -1.96 -7.77 -8.08
N ASP A 31 -0.88 -7.89 -7.31
CA ASP A 31 0.02 -9.04 -7.39
C ASP A 31 -0.55 -10.25 -6.65
N LYS A 32 -0.83 -10.07 -5.38
CA LYS A 32 -1.40 -11.11 -4.52
C LYS A 32 -2.13 -10.55 -3.30
N ILE A 33 -3.02 -11.37 -2.78
CA ILE A 33 -3.69 -11.16 -1.49
C ILE A 33 -3.20 -12.24 -0.54
N MET A 34 -2.75 -11.83 0.64
CA MET A 34 -2.20 -12.71 1.68
C MET A 34 -2.90 -12.39 3.01
N GLY A 35 -3.97 -13.15 3.31
CA GLY A 35 -4.85 -12.81 4.42
C GLY A 35 -5.54 -11.47 4.19
N ASP A 36 -5.29 -10.49 5.04
CA ASP A 36 -5.77 -9.12 4.95
C ASP A 36 -4.82 -8.18 4.19
N SER A 37 -3.63 -8.66 3.82
CA SER A 37 -2.63 -7.87 3.12
C SER A 37 -2.81 -7.94 1.61
N ILE A 38 -2.72 -6.79 0.94
CA ILE A 38 -2.81 -6.67 -0.51
C ILE A 38 -1.52 -6.09 -1.05
N MET A 39 -0.87 -6.81 -1.95
CA MET A 39 0.31 -6.33 -2.68
C MET A 39 -0.13 -5.78 -4.04
N VAL A 40 0.20 -4.51 -4.28
CA VAL A 40 -0.14 -3.80 -5.53
C VAL A 40 1.11 -3.17 -6.10
N PHE A 41 1.25 -3.19 -7.42
CA PHE A 41 2.34 -2.50 -8.11
C PHE A 41 1.86 -1.67 -9.29
N PHE A 42 2.71 -0.77 -9.75
CA PHE A 42 2.48 0.12 -10.88
C PHE A 42 3.65 0.01 -11.86
N GLY A 43 3.40 0.33 -13.13
CA GLY A 43 4.43 0.34 -14.16
C GLY A 43 4.45 -0.90 -15.05
N ASP A 44 3.58 -1.89 -14.77
CA ASP A 44 3.40 -3.09 -15.60
C ASP A 44 1.97 -3.62 -15.40
N PRO A 45 1.27 -4.07 -16.43
CA PRO A 45 1.64 -4.10 -17.87
C PRO A 45 1.59 -2.73 -18.55
N VAL A 46 1.03 -1.72 -17.91
CA VAL A 46 0.91 -0.36 -18.44
C VAL A 46 1.63 0.62 -17.54
N SER A 47 2.51 1.44 -18.09
CA SER A 47 3.18 2.53 -17.40
C SER A 47 2.83 3.88 -18.02
N ARG A 48 2.65 4.88 -17.18
CA ARG A 48 2.52 6.30 -17.55
C ARG A 48 3.82 7.07 -17.28
N GLY A 49 4.91 6.36 -17.08
CA GLY A 49 6.20 6.87 -16.62
C GLY A 49 6.34 6.86 -15.11
N VAL A 50 7.57 6.64 -14.63
CA VAL A 50 7.87 6.39 -13.22
C VAL A 50 7.27 7.42 -12.25
N GLN A 51 7.29 8.70 -12.64
CA GLN A 51 6.73 9.78 -11.80
C GLN A 51 5.20 9.68 -11.68
N ASN A 52 4.49 9.52 -12.81
CA ASN A 52 3.03 9.42 -12.81
C ASN A 52 2.56 8.13 -12.14
N ASP A 53 3.29 7.04 -12.31
CA ASP A 53 3.01 5.77 -11.64
C ASP A 53 3.20 5.89 -10.13
N ALA A 54 4.25 6.57 -9.66
CA ALA A 54 4.47 6.85 -8.24
C ALA A 54 3.38 7.75 -7.65
N ILE A 55 2.99 8.83 -8.34
CA ILE A 55 1.88 9.71 -7.92
C ILE A 55 0.59 8.93 -7.84
N SER A 56 0.29 8.09 -8.83
CA SER A 56 -0.92 7.26 -8.83
C SER A 56 -0.93 6.25 -7.69
N CYS A 57 0.22 5.63 -7.39
CA CYS A 57 0.37 4.69 -6.28
C CYS A 57 0.10 5.37 -4.93
N VAL A 58 0.70 6.53 -4.68
CA VAL A 58 0.50 7.25 -3.40
C VAL A 58 -0.93 7.81 -3.31
N SER A 59 -1.49 8.30 -4.42
CA SER A 59 -2.90 8.76 -4.46
C SER A 59 -3.88 7.62 -4.18
N MET A 60 -3.61 6.41 -4.71
CA MET A 60 -4.34 5.18 -4.38
C MET A 60 -4.31 4.92 -2.87
N ALA A 61 -3.13 4.97 -2.26
CA ALA A 61 -2.97 4.73 -0.83
C ALA A 61 -3.73 5.75 0.03
N ILE A 62 -3.73 7.02 -0.36
CA ILE A 62 -4.54 8.07 0.28
C ILE A 62 -6.05 7.75 0.15
N ALA A 63 -6.49 7.32 -1.02
CA ALA A 63 -7.89 6.93 -1.25
C ALA A 63 -8.26 5.70 -0.41
N MET A 64 -7.39 4.69 -0.30
CA MET A 64 -7.58 3.51 0.55
C MET A 64 -7.69 3.90 2.03
N ARG A 65 -6.82 4.79 2.52
CA ARG A 65 -6.89 5.29 3.91
C ARG A 65 -8.22 6.01 4.18
N LYS A 66 -8.69 6.84 3.24
CA LYS A 66 -10.00 7.51 3.35
C LYS A 66 -11.17 6.52 3.32
N ALA A 67 -11.11 5.49 2.48
CA ALA A 67 -12.13 4.45 2.42
C ALA A 67 -12.13 3.59 3.70
N MET A 68 -10.96 3.25 4.23
CA MET A 68 -10.85 2.50 5.48
C MET A 68 -11.51 3.22 6.65
N LYS A 69 -11.33 4.54 6.78
CA LYS A 69 -12.02 5.34 7.80
C LYS A 69 -13.55 5.24 7.72
N LYS A 70 -14.11 5.18 6.50
CA LYS A 70 -15.55 4.99 6.31
C LYS A 70 -16.00 3.58 6.69
N LEU A 71 -15.19 2.56 6.36
CA LEU A 71 -15.46 1.18 6.79
C LEU A 71 -15.42 1.05 8.31
N GLN A 72 -14.40 1.61 8.96
CA GLN A 72 -14.27 1.64 10.41
C GLN A 72 -15.49 2.26 11.09
N GLN A 73 -15.99 3.41 10.60
CA GLN A 73 -17.19 4.04 11.11
C GLN A 73 -18.45 3.15 10.98
N ARG A 74 -18.60 2.46 9.84
CA ARG A 74 -19.71 1.53 9.61
C ARG A 74 -19.64 0.34 10.55
N TRP A 75 -18.45 -0.25 10.74
CA TRP A 75 -18.25 -1.38 11.64
C TRP A 75 -18.45 -0.99 13.10
N GLN A 76 -17.98 0.19 13.50
CA GLN A 76 -18.23 0.72 14.83
C GLN A 76 -19.73 0.91 15.09
N SER A 77 -20.46 1.44 14.11
CA SER A 77 -21.92 1.61 14.20
C SER A 77 -22.67 0.26 14.24
N ALA A 78 -22.08 -0.80 13.67
CA ALA A 78 -22.58 -2.16 13.75
C ALA A 78 -22.21 -2.89 15.06
N GLY A 79 -21.49 -2.23 15.98
CA GLY A 79 -21.14 -2.77 17.29
C GLY A 79 -19.86 -3.61 17.34
N ILE A 80 -19.06 -3.61 16.25
CA ILE A 80 -17.76 -4.28 16.22
C ILE A 80 -16.78 -3.51 17.09
N LYS A 81 -16.20 -4.17 18.10
CA LYS A 81 -15.34 -3.53 19.11
C LYS A 81 -13.88 -3.42 18.68
N GLU A 82 -13.38 -4.47 18.03
CA GLU A 82 -12.01 -4.52 17.55
C GLU A 82 -11.97 -4.20 16.05
N ILE A 83 -11.74 -2.93 15.74
CA ILE A 83 -11.71 -2.43 14.36
C ILE A 83 -10.25 -2.34 13.94
N PRO A 84 -9.84 -3.08 12.89
CA PRO A 84 -8.46 -3.04 12.41
C PRO A 84 -8.10 -1.68 11.82
N SER A 85 -6.83 -1.34 11.94
CA SER A 85 -6.21 -0.20 11.28
C SER A 85 -5.53 -0.62 9.98
N LEU A 86 -5.36 0.34 9.08
CA LEU A 86 -4.65 0.14 7.82
C LEU A 86 -3.31 0.87 7.86
N ARG A 87 -2.23 0.15 7.57
CA ARG A 87 -0.90 0.72 7.38
C ARG A 87 -0.37 0.32 6.01
N MET A 88 0.43 1.17 5.40
CA MET A 88 0.91 0.97 4.05
C MET A 88 2.37 1.37 3.90
N GLY A 89 3.13 0.58 3.14
CA GLY A 89 4.51 0.86 2.78
C GLY A 89 4.66 0.95 1.26
N ILE A 90 5.27 2.02 0.76
CA ILE A 90 5.47 2.24 -0.68
C ILE A 90 6.93 2.51 -0.97
N ASN A 91 7.46 1.83 -1.98
CA ASN A 91 8.79 2.07 -2.49
C ASN A 91 8.81 2.05 -4.01
N THR A 92 9.55 2.96 -4.60
CA THR A 92 9.82 2.99 -6.04
C THR A 92 11.24 2.50 -6.30
N GLY A 93 11.40 1.52 -7.20
CA GLY A 93 12.70 0.98 -7.54
C GLY A 93 12.61 -0.14 -8.58
N LEU A 94 13.77 -0.59 -9.06
CA LEU A 94 13.85 -1.66 -10.05
C LEU A 94 13.39 -3.00 -9.47
N CYS A 95 12.52 -3.66 -10.22
CA CYS A 95 12.02 -5.00 -9.93
C CYS A 95 12.07 -5.86 -11.21
N LYS A 96 12.13 -7.17 -11.04
CA LYS A 96 11.87 -8.12 -12.12
C LYS A 96 10.41 -8.53 -12.07
N VAL A 97 9.69 -8.36 -13.18
CA VAL A 97 8.29 -8.77 -13.32
C VAL A 97 8.24 -9.95 -14.29
N GLY A 98 7.45 -10.96 -14.01
CA GLY A 98 7.29 -12.12 -14.86
C GLY A 98 6.67 -13.30 -14.16
N ASN A 99 6.62 -14.43 -14.86
CA ASN A 99 6.13 -15.69 -14.32
C ASN A 99 7.24 -16.38 -13.53
N PHE A 100 7.01 -16.57 -12.24
CA PHE A 100 7.93 -17.26 -11.33
C PHE A 100 7.21 -18.44 -10.68
N GLY A 101 7.92 -19.56 -10.55
CA GLY A 101 7.39 -20.75 -9.91
C GLY A 101 7.94 -22.05 -10.49
N THR A 102 7.15 -23.11 -10.41
CA THR A 102 7.45 -24.43 -10.95
C THR A 102 6.60 -24.71 -12.18
N GLU A 103 6.88 -25.80 -12.89
CA GLU A 103 6.07 -26.25 -14.03
C GLU A 103 4.58 -26.42 -13.69
N HIS A 104 4.26 -26.70 -12.42
CA HIS A 104 2.89 -26.93 -11.96
C HIS A 104 2.25 -25.73 -11.28
N HIS A 105 3.02 -24.69 -10.97
CA HIS A 105 2.51 -23.49 -10.30
C HIS A 105 3.33 -22.26 -10.68
N LEU A 106 2.82 -21.48 -11.60
CA LEU A 106 3.41 -20.23 -12.05
C LEU A 106 2.57 -19.04 -11.56
N ASN A 107 3.24 -18.08 -10.95
CA ASN A 107 2.63 -16.81 -10.55
C ASN A 107 3.29 -15.67 -11.32
N TYR A 108 2.47 -14.84 -11.95
CA TYR A 108 2.93 -13.56 -12.46
C TYR A 108 3.11 -12.61 -11.28
N THR A 109 4.34 -12.28 -10.97
CA THR A 109 4.70 -11.51 -9.78
C THR A 109 5.96 -10.71 -9.99
N LEU A 110 6.27 -9.84 -9.05
CA LEU A 110 7.51 -9.09 -9.05
C LEU A 110 8.45 -9.56 -7.94
N LEU A 111 9.74 -9.60 -8.29
CA LEU A 111 10.82 -9.93 -7.38
C LEU A 111 11.86 -8.84 -7.35
N GLY A 112 12.42 -8.58 -6.18
CA GLY A 112 13.52 -7.64 -6.04
C GLY A 112 13.65 -7.05 -4.65
N ARG A 113 14.80 -6.44 -4.41
CA ARG A 113 15.10 -5.75 -3.15
C ARG A 113 14.12 -4.59 -2.88
N SER A 114 13.63 -3.97 -3.97
CA SER A 114 12.65 -2.88 -3.90
C SER A 114 11.31 -3.32 -3.33
N VAL A 115 10.86 -4.55 -3.63
CA VAL A 115 9.65 -5.17 -3.06
C VAL A 115 9.80 -5.38 -1.57
N ASN A 116 10.96 -5.93 -1.17
CA ASN A 116 11.26 -6.16 0.24
C ASN A 116 11.27 -4.84 1.03
N LEU A 117 11.77 -3.75 0.42
CA LEU A 117 11.76 -2.45 1.09
C LEU A 117 10.33 -1.94 1.31
N ALA A 118 9.44 -2.07 0.34
CA ALA A 118 8.03 -1.69 0.51
C ALA A 118 7.38 -2.45 1.69
N SER A 119 7.59 -3.76 1.78
CA SER A 119 7.10 -4.58 2.91
C SER A 119 7.72 -4.15 4.25
N ARG A 120 9.00 -3.73 4.28
CA ARG A 120 9.63 -3.25 5.52
C ARG A 120 9.10 -1.88 5.94
N LEU A 121 8.81 -1.00 4.98
CA LEU A 121 8.15 0.28 5.24
C LEU A 121 6.74 0.06 5.82
N GLU A 122 5.96 -0.86 5.25
CA GLU A 122 4.65 -1.24 5.80
C GLU A 122 4.79 -1.70 7.26
N SER A 123 5.72 -2.60 7.53
CA SER A 123 5.93 -3.14 8.88
C SER A 123 6.45 -2.08 9.89
N ALA A 124 7.09 -1.01 9.42
CA ALA A 124 7.58 0.10 10.24
C ALA A 124 6.57 1.24 10.40
N ALA A 125 5.52 1.24 9.60
CA ALA A 125 4.46 2.25 9.66
C ALA A 125 3.61 2.07 10.93
N CYS A 126 3.19 3.19 11.50
CA CYS A 126 2.20 3.23 12.55
C CYS A 126 0.79 2.98 11.98
N ASP A 127 -0.19 2.82 12.88
CA ASP A 127 -1.59 2.70 12.49
C ASP A 127 -2.03 3.89 11.64
N GLU A 128 -2.76 3.62 10.57
CA GLU A 128 -3.24 4.58 9.57
C GLU A 128 -2.13 5.34 8.81
N GLU A 129 -0.88 4.98 9.00
CA GLU A 129 0.25 5.62 8.32
C GLU A 129 0.48 5.03 6.92
N ILE A 130 0.79 5.91 5.98
CA ILE A 130 1.33 5.58 4.67
C ILE A 130 2.80 6.01 4.70
N LEU A 131 3.71 5.05 4.75
CA LEU A 131 5.14 5.30 4.83
C LEU A 131 5.78 5.04 3.47
N ILE A 132 6.50 6.05 2.96
CA ILE A 132 7.15 5.99 1.64
C ILE A 132 8.66 6.15 1.76
N SER A 133 9.40 5.52 0.85
CA SER A 133 10.85 5.70 0.74
C SER A 133 11.24 7.07 0.19
N LEU A 134 12.50 7.48 0.40
CA LEU A 134 13.08 8.67 -0.23
C LEU A 134 12.93 8.63 -1.76
N SER A 135 13.17 7.47 -2.40
CA SER A 135 13.02 7.35 -3.86
C SER A 135 11.59 7.62 -4.34
N THR A 136 10.59 7.22 -3.57
CA THR A 136 9.18 7.55 -3.89
C THR A 136 8.90 9.03 -3.60
N TYR A 137 9.37 9.54 -2.44
CA TYR A 137 9.18 10.94 -2.06
C TYR A 137 9.70 11.92 -3.12
N GLU A 138 10.90 11.69 -3.65
CA GLU A 138 11.49 12.55 -4.68
C GLU A 138 10.62 12.66 -5.96
N LEU A 139 9.87 11.61 -6.28
CA LEU A 139 8.96 11.60 -7.42
C LEU A 139 7.63 12.30 -7.15
N VAL A 140 7.17 12.34 -5.90
CA VAL A 140 5.82 12.81 -5.56
C VAL A 140 5.76 14.13 -4.80
N LYS A 141 6.89 14.65 -4.32
CA LYS A 141 6.99 15.81 -3.41
C LYS A 141 6.32 17.10 -3.89
N HIS A 142 6.10 17.26 -5.19
CA HIS A 142 5.39 18.41 -5.76
C HIS A 142 3.87 18.24 -5.86
N SER A 143 3.38 17.03 -5.58
CA SER A 143 1.96 16.67 -5.67
C SER A 143 1.38 16.16 -4.36
N ILE A 144 2.24 15.64 -3.48
CA ILE A 144 1.87 14.98 -2.23
C ILE A 144 2.56 15.68 -1.07
N ASP A 145 1.78 16.05 -0.07
CA ASP A 145 2.28 16.58 1.20
C ASP A 145 2.77 15.44 2.10
N CYS A 146 4.00 15.55 2.58
CA CYS A 146 4.67 14.53 3.36
C CYS A 146 5.48 15.11 4.51
N THR A 147 5.54 14.40 5.63
CA THR A 147 6.43 14.72 6.76
C THR A 147 7.63 13.79 6.76
N ASN A 148 8.83 14.33 6.95
CA ASN A 148 10.05 13.54 7.09
C ASN A 148 10.00 12.74 8.41
N ARG A 149 10.13 11.41 8.31
CA ARG A 149 10.17 10.48 9.44
C ARG A 149 11.62 10.18 9.89
N GLY A 150 12.60 10.71 9.15
CA GLY A 150 14.01 10.46 9.41
C GLY A 150 14.48 9.09 8.92
N GLU A 151 15.59 8.68 9.51
CA GLU A 151 16.19 7.38 9.24
C GLU A 151 15.52 6.29 10.06
N ILE A 152 15.09 5.21 9.40
CA ILE A 152 14.54 4.03 10.04
C ILE A 152 15.39 2.80 9.73
N ALA A 153 15.69 2.01 10.77
CA ALA A 153 16.34 0.72 10.60
C ALA A 153 15.34 -0.31 10.12
N VAL A 154 15.61 -0.96 8.99
CA VAL A 154 14.73 -1.99 8.43
C VAL A 154 15.47 -3.32 8.28
N LYS A 155 14.83 -4.41 8.64
CA LYS A 155 15.42 -5.75 8.61
C LYS A 155 15.90 -6.10 7.19
N GLY A 156 17.15 -6.56 7.08
CA GLY A 156 17.74 -6.99 5.79
C GLY A 156 18.40 -5.86 4.99
N PHE A 157 18.48 -4.66 5.55
CA PHE A 157 19.23 -3.53 4.98
C PHE A 157 20.37 -3.15 5.91
N SER A 158 21.58 -3.02 5.34
CA SER A 158 22.80 -2.72 6.11
C SER A 158 22.87 -1.27 6.56
N LYS A 159 22.10 -0.38 5.96
CA LYS A 159 22.02 1.04 6.30
C LYS A 159 20.58 1.41 6.57
N PRO A 160 20.32 2.35 7.48
CA PRO A 160 18.99 2.92 7.66
C PRO A 160 18.48 3.51 6.35
N VAL A 161 17.17 3.53 6.18
CA VAL A 161 16.51 4.15 5.02
C VAL A 161 15.78 5.41 5.47
N ILE A 162 15.86 6.46 4.67
CA ILE A 162 15.09 7.69 4.90
C ILE A 162 13.67 7.44 4.45
N ALA A 163 12.72 7.74 5.33
CA ALA A 163 11.30 7.53 5.08
C ALA A 163 10.48 8.81 5.32
N TYR A 164 9.35 8.88 4.65
CA TYR A 164 8.40 9.98 4.74
C TYR A 164 7.00 9.46 5.01
N SER A 165 6.27 10.12 5.89
CA SER A 165 4.86 9.85 6.16
C SER A 165 3.99 10.74 5.27
N VAL A 166 3.06 10.14 4.55
CA VAL A 166 2.15 10.85 3.63
C VAL A 166 1.01 11.48 4.41
N ILE A 167 0.84 12.80 4.23
CA ILE A 167 -0.26 13.58 4.81
C ILE A 167 -1.50 13.51 3.89
N ASP A 168 -1.46 14.17 2.74
CA ASP A 168 -2.54 14.18 1.74
C ASP A 168 -2.01 14.73 0.39
N MET A 169 -2.88 14.86 -0.59
CA MET A 169 -2.58 15.59 -1.82
C MET A 169 -2.34 17.07 -1.52
N ILE A 170 -1.35 17.67 -2.17
CA ILE A 170 -1.19 19.13 -2.14
C ILE A 170 -2.41 19.77 -2.82
N LYS A 171 -3.08 20.66 -2.10
CA LYS A 171 -4.18 21.45 -2.68
C LYS A 171 -3.58 22.42 -3.68
N GLN A 172 -3.98 22.34 -4.93
CA GLN A 172 -3.70 23.41 -5.89
C GLN A 172 -4.58 24.60 -5.48
N GLU A 173 -3.96 25.71 -5.11
CA GLU A 173 -4.67 26.98 -5.02
C GLU A 173 -5.07 27.38 -6.45
N ASN A 174 -6.38 27.46 -6.69
CA ASN A 174 -6.95 28.00 -7.93
C ASN A 174 -6.85 29.52 -7.94
#